data_de9193edce9f3c38ef24d829bbf5643b
#
_entry.id   de9193edce9f3c38ef24d829bbf5643b
#
_cell.length_a   1.000
_cell.length_b   1.000
_cell.length_c   1.000
_cell.angle_alpha   90.00
_cell.angle_beta   90.00
_cell.angle_gamma   90.00
#
_symmetry.space_group_name_H-M   'P 1'
#
loop_
_entity.id
_entity.type
_entity.pdbx_description
1 polymer ?
#
loop_
_entity_poly.entity_id
_entity_poly.type
_entity_poly.pdbx_seq_one_letter_code
_entity_poly.pdbx_strand_id
1 'polypeptide(L)'
;EQLHARAREEKTPLIKNQLYDLLASSDDTALAQRALALALTDEPGVTNSPAMISRVARTHPELAFDFALAHLEQVNARVDASSRSRYFPRLAAGSAQPEMIAKLQAYAQANLPDGARGDADSAVAGIAWRIKLRTERLPAIDAWLAQQSS
;
A
#
# COMPACT_ATOMS: atom_id res chain seq x y z
N GLU A 1 -13.33 -15.20 -8.70
CA GLU A 1 -13.37 -16.64 -8.37
C GLU A 1 -12.47 -17.43 -9.33
N GLN A 2 -12.66 -17.34 -10.65
CA GLN A 2 -11.88 -18.11 -11.64
C GLN A 2 -10.38 -17.85 -11.56
N LEU A 3 -9.97 -16.58 -11.44
CA LEU A 3 -8.56 -16.21 -11.30
C LEU A 3 -7.93 -16.80 -10.04
N HIS A 4 -8.66 -16.80 -8.93
CA HIS A 4 -8.19 -17.38 -7.67
C HIS A 4 -8.03 -18.91 -7.77
N ALA A 5 -9.00 -19.60 -8.38
CA ALA A 5 -8.88 -21.04 -8.63
C ALA A 5 -7.62 -21.36 -9.46
N ARG A 6 -7.36 -20.61 -10.53
CA ARG A 6 -6.15 -20.78 -11.34
C ARG A 6 -4.85 -20.51 -10.55
N ALA A 7 -4.84 -19.50 -9.69
CA ALA A 7 -3.68 -19.22 -8.84
C ALA A 7 -3.33 -20.37 -7.90
N ARG A 8 -4.37 -21.03 -7.36
CA ARG A 8 -4.20 -22.22 -6.48
C ARG A 8 -3.65 -23.43 -7.21
N GLU A 9 -4.13 -23.67 -8.44
CA GLU A 9 -3.77 -24.86 -9.25
C GLU A 9 -2.42 -24.70 -9.98
N GLU A 10 -1.95 -23.44 -10.16
CA GLU A 10 -0.73 -23.14 -10.91
C GLU A 10 0.51 -23.70 -10.20
N LYS A 11 1.31 -24.41 -10.96
CA LYS A 11 2.55 -25.08 -10.46
C LYS A 11 3.82 -24.30 -10.79
N THR A 12 3.77 -23.45 -11.83
CA THR A 12 4.93 -22.63 -12.24
C THR A 12 5.05 -21.42 -11.31
N PRO A 13 6.11 -21.32 -10.49
CA PRO A 13 6.22 -20.27 -9.47
C PRO A 13 6.05 -18.86 -10.02
N LEU A 14 6.65 -18.56 -11.18
CA LEU A 14 6.56 -17.24 -11.82
C LEU A 14 5.11 -16.88 -12.19
N ILE A 15 4.40 -17.80 -12.82
CA ILE A 15 3.00 -17.61 -13.22
C ILE A 15 2.10 -17.51 -11.98
N LYS A 16 2.34 -18.35 -10.99
CA LYS A 16 1.62 -18.31 -9.71
C LYS A 16 1.75 -16.94 -9.04
N ASN A 17 2.96 -16.39 -8.96
CA ASN A 17 3.22 -15.07 -8.40
C ASN A 17 2.48 -13.97 -9.17
N GLN A 18 2.47 -14.02 -10.50
CA GLN A 18 1.72 -13.08 -11.35
C GLN A 18 0.20 -13.15 -11.10
N LEU A 19 -0.36 -14.35 -10.90
CA LEU A 19 -1.78 -14.53 -10.63
C LEU A 19 -2.17 -13.94 -9.26
N TYR A 20 -1.36 -14.13 -8.22
CA TYR A 20 -1.60 -13.49 -6.92
C TYR A 20 -1.43 -11.96 -6.97
N ASP A 21 -0.47 -11.44 -7.73
CA ASP A 21 -0.34 -9.99 -7.96
C ASP A 21 -1.60 -9.41 -8.66
N LEU A 22 -2.12 -10.11 -9.66
CA LEU A 22 -3.37 -9.73 -10.33
C LEU A 22 -4.58 -9.75 -9.39
N LEU A 23 -4.70 -10.75 -8.49
CA LEU A 23 -5.76 -10.78 -7.48
C LEU A 23 -5.75 -9.56 -6.58
N ALA A 24 -4.57 -9.02 -6.31
CA ALA A 24 -4.36 -7.86 -5.46
C ALA A 24 -4.44 -6.51 -6.21
N SER A 25 -4.71 -6.49 -7.52
CA SER A 25 -4.65 -5.27 -8.35
C SER A 25 -6.00 -4.62 -8.62
N SER A 26 -7.06 -5.04 -7.94
CA SER A 26 -8.42 -4.54 -8.19
C SER A 26 -8.64 -3.13 -7.65
N ASP A 27 -9.34 -2.29 -8.42
CA ASP A 27 -9.84 -0.98 -7.98
C ASP A 27 -11.09 -1.11 -7.08
N ASP A 28 -11.74 -2.27 -7.08
CA ASP A 28 -12.88 -2.56 -6.21
C ASP A 28 -12.42 -2.82 -4.77
N THR A 29 -12.93 -2.02 -3.83
CA THR A 29 -12.53 -2.07 -2.42
C THR A 29 -12.85 -3.44 -1.76
N ALA A 30 -13.97 -4.07 -2.12
CA ALA A 30 -14.34 -5.36 -1.56
C ALA A 30 -13.38 -6.47 -2.05
N LEU A 31 -12.97 -6.42 -3.31
CA LEU A 31 -11.97 -7.34 -3.85
C LEU A 31 -10.59 -7.08 -3.26
N ALA A 32 -10.22 -5.82 -3.05
CA ALA A 32 -8.99 -5.44 -2.36
C ALA A 32 -8.94 -5.98 -0.93
N GLN A 33 -10.03 -5.86 -0.17
CA GLN A 33 -10.14 -6.45 1.18
C GLN A 33 -10.00 -7.97 1.17
N ARG A 34 -10.63 -8.65 0.20
CA ARG A 34 -10.46 -10.10 0.04
C ARG A 34 -9.02 -10.50 -0.28
N ALA A 35 -8.34 -9.73 -1.13
CA ALA A 35 -6.93 -9.95 -1.44
C ALA A 35 -6.02 -9.76 -0.20
N LEU A 36 -6.28 -8.76 0.63
CA LEU A 36 -5.57 -8.55 1.88
C LEU A 36 -5.79 -9.70 2.87
N ALA A 37 -7.03 -10.16 3.02
CA ALA A 37 -7.33 -11.32 3.87
C ALA A 37 -6.62 -12.59 3.38
N LEU A 38 -6.62 -12.82 2.07
CA LEU A 38 -5.92 -13.94 1.43
C LEU A 38 -4.40 -13.86 1.67
N ALA A 39 -3.82 -12.66 1.61
CA ALA A 39 -2.39 -12.44 1.81
C ALA A 39 -1.90 -12.91 3.18
N LEU A 40 -2.74 -12.92 4.22
CA LEU A 40 -2.36 -13.41 5.55
C LEU A 40 -2.58 -14.91 5.76
N THR A 41 -3.16 -15.61 4.79
CA THR A 41 -3.22 -17.09 4.82
C THR A 41 -1.89 -17.70 4.38
N ASP A 42 -1.76 -19.02 4.52
CA ASP A 42 -0.58 -19.75 4.03
C ASP A 42 -0.63 -20.03 2.52
N GLU A 43 -1.78 -19.77 1.88
CA GLU A 43 -2.02 -20.11 0.48
C GLU A 43 -1.09 -19.39 -0.51
N PRO A 44 -0.89 -18.06 -0.44
CA PRO A 44 0.02 -17.38 -1.35
C PRO A 44 1.49 -17.69 -1.08
N GLY A 45 1.81 -18.10 0.14
CA GLY A 45 3.17 -18.30 0.62
C GLY A 45 3.88 -17.00 1.04
N VAL A 46 4.98 -17.16 1.77
CA VAL A 46 5.70 -16.04 2.43
C VAL A 46 6.24 -14.98 1.46
N THR A 47 6.52 -15.34 0.22
CA THR A 47 7.01 -14.39 -0.80
C THR A 47 5.88 -13.53 -1.37
N ASN A 48 4.73 -14.15 -1.66
CA ASN A 48 3.61 -13.45 -2.28
C ASN A 48 2.80 -12.63 -1.28
N SER A 49 2.72 -13.06 -0.03
CA SER A 49 1.97 -12.38 1.02
C SER A 49 2.31 -10.87 1.14
N PRO A 50 3.56 -10.45 1.41
CA PRO A 50 3.88 -9.03 1.48
C PRO A 50 3.77 -8.32 0.12
N ALA A 51 4.00 -9.01 -1.00
CA ALA A 51 3.85 -8.45 -2.33
C ALA A 51 2.38 -8.10 -2.64
N MET A 52 1.42 -8.96 -2.27
CA MET A 52 -0.02 -8.72 -2.44
C MET A 52 -0.47 -7.48 -1.64
N ILE A 53 -0.06 -7.36 -0.38
CA ILE A 53 -0.39 -6.18 0.44
C ILE A 53 0.17 -4.91 -0.20
N SER A 54 1.43 -4.94 -0.65
CA SER A 54 2.05 -3.82 -1.38
C SER A 54 1.34 -3.51 -2.70
N ARG A 55 0.80 -4.51 -3.38
CA ARG A 55 0.03 -4.33 -4.61
C ARG A 55 -1.29 -3.62 -4.34
N VAL A 56 -2.03 -4.03 -3.32
CA VAL A 56 -3.26 -3.34 -2.88
C VAL A 56 -2.97 -1.88 -2.53
N ALA A 57 -1.83 -1.60 -1.87
CA ALA A 57 -1.47 -0.24 -1.47
C ALA A 57 -1.28 0.73 -2.65
N ARG A 58 -1.08 0.25 -3.87
CA ARG A 58 -0.96 1.11 -5.06
C ARG A 58 -2.24 1.85 -5.41
N THR A 59 -3.39 1.22 -5.21
CA THR A 59 -4.73 1.77 -5.48
C THR A 59 -5.48 2.13 -4.21
N HIS A 60 -5.22 1.44 -3.11
CA HIS A 60 -5.89 1.58 -1.83
C HIS A 60 -4.88 1.73 -0.68
N PRO A 61 -4.06 2.81 -0.65
CA PRO A 61 -3.00 2.95 0.35
C PRO A 61 -3.52 3.00 1.79
N GLU A 62 -4.63 3.68 2.04
CA GLU A 62 -5.25 3.76 3.37
C GLU A 62 -5.70 2.38 3.86
N LEU A 63 -6.39 1.64 3.00
CA LEU A 63 -6.88 0.31 3.31
C LEU A 63 -5.73 -0.67 3.61
N ALA A 64 -4.69 -0.67 2.78
CA ALA A 64 -3.55 -1.56 2.94
C ALA A 64 -2.73 -1.22 4.19
N PHE A 65 -2.52 0.06 4.48
CA PHE A 65 -1.79 0.50 5.67
C PHE A 65 -2.56 0.16 6.95
N ASP A 66 -3.86 0.50 7.02
CA ASP A 66 -4.70 0.22 8.19
C ASP A 66 -4.80 -1.30 8.44
N PHE A 67 -4.96 -2.08 7.37
CA PHE A 67 -4.96 -3.53 7.46
C PHE A 67 -3.63 -4.09 7.99
N ALA A 68 -2.51 -3.63 7.43
CA ALA A 68 -1.18 -4.07 7.87
C ALA A 68 -0.90 -3.68 9.31
N LEU A 69 -1.35 -2.51 9.75
CA LEU A 69 -1.20 -2.05 11.13
C LEU A 69 -2.06 -2.88 12.10
N ALA A 70 -3.29 -3.22 11.73
CA ALA A 70 -4.17 -4.09 12.51
C ALA A 70 -3.61 -5.52 12.66
N HIS A 71 -2.78 -5.96 11.72
CA HIS A 71 -2.15 -7.29 11.68
C HIS A 71 -0.62 -7.23 11.77
N LEU A 72 -0.10 -6.27 12.54
CA LEU A 72 1.32 -5.89 12.58
C LEU A 72 2.28 -7.08 12.75
N GLU A 73 2.01 -7.95 13.71
CA GLU A 73 2.87 -9.10 14.00
C GLU A 73 2.87 -10.11 12.85
N GLN A 74 1.70 -10.40 12.27
CA GLN A 74 1.56 -11.35 11.17
C GLN A 74 2.23 -10.83 9.90
N VAL A 75 2.11 -9.53 9.61
CA VAL A 75 2.78 -8.88 8.48
C VAL A 75 4.29 -8.86 8.69
N ASN A 76 4.76 -8.47 9.88
CA ASN A 76 6.19 -8.46 10.19
C ASN A 76 6.83 -9.86 10.12
N ALA A 77 6.10 -10.92 10.45
CA ALA A 77 6.58 -12.29 10.32
C ALA A 77 6.79 -12.71 8.85
N ARG A 78 6.11 -12.07 7.90
CA ARG A 78 6.19 -12.34 6.45
C ARG A 78 7.13 -11.39 5.71
N VAL A 79 7.45 -10.24 6.30
CA VAL A 79 8.36 -9.24 5.71
C VAL A 79 9.79 -9.53 6.17
N ASP A 80 10.71 -9.54 5.22
CA ASP A 80 12.14 -9.68 5.50
C ASP A 80 12.61 -8.62 6.51
N ALA A 81 13.42 -9.03 7.49
CA ALA A 81 13.88 -8.17 8.57
C ALA A 81 14.58 -6.89 8.07
N SER A 82 15.36 -7.00 6.97
CA SER A 82 16.06 -5.87 6.36
C SER A 82 15.12 -4.87 5.66
N SER A 83 13.88 -5.26 5.42
CA SER A 83 12.89 -4.44 4.72
C SER A 83 11.82 -3.83 5.64
N ARG A 84 11.73 -4.25 6.91
CA ARG A 84 10.65 -3.84 7.83
C ARG A 84 10.56 -2.34 8.04
N SER A 85 11.70 -1.65 8.17
CA SER A 85 11.72 -0.20 8.41
C SER A 85 11.09 0.62 7.26
N ARG A 86 11.13 0.11 6.04
CA ARG A 86 10.61 0.77 4.84
C ARG A 86 9.27 0.20 4.35
N TYR A 87 8.88 -1.00 4.79
CA TYR A 87 7.70 -1.68 4.26
C TYR A 87 6.40 -0.90 4.55
N PHE A 88 6.13 -0.61 5.83
CA PHE A 88 4.94 0.17 6.23
C PHE A 88 4.92 1.58 5.65
N PRO A 89 6.02 2.37 5.70
CA PRO A 89 6.08 3.65 5.03
C PRO A 89 5.70 3.60 3.54
N ARG A 90 6.13 2.56 2.82
CA ARG A 90 5.79 2.36 1.41
C ARG A 90 4.31 2.09 1.17
N LEU A 91 3.64 1.37 2.07
CA LEU A 91 2.19 1.16 1.96
C LEU A 91 1.42 2.49 2.03
N ALA A 92 1.83 3.39 2.93
CA ALA A 92 1.22 4.70 3.11
C ALA A 92 1.58 5.73 2.03
N ALA A 93 2.73 5.56 1.37
CA ALA A 93 3.34 6.60 0.52
C ALA A 93 2.47 7.08 -0.64
N GLY A 94 1.50 6.27 -1.11
CA GLY A 94 0.55 6.64 -2.16
C GLY A 94 -0.62 7.52 -1.71
N SER A 95 -0.83 7.68 -0.40
CA SER A 95 -1.95 8.42 0.17
C SER A 95 -1.91 9.92 -0.16
N ALA A 96 -3.08 10.54 -0.20
CA ALA A 96 -3.28 11.99 -0.22
C ALA A 96 -4.25 12.43 0.89
N GLN A 97 -4.42 11.59 1.92
CA GLN A 97 -5.27 11.90 3.06
C GLN A 97 -4.43 12.50 4.20
N PRO A 98 -4.81 13.67 4.77
CA PRO A 98 -4.08 14.31 5.86
C PRO A 98 -3.89 13.39 7.08
N GLU A 99 -4.88 12.57 7.38
CA GLU A 99 -4.89 11.64 8.51
C GLU A 99 -3.77 10.59 8.42
N MET A 100 -3.33 10.24 7.20
CA MET A 100 -2.26 9.28 6.99
C MET A 100 -0.91 9.78 7.53
N ILE A 101 -0.67 11.09 7.51
CA ILE A 101 0.55 11.70 8.07
C ILE A 101 0.67 11.35 9.55
N ALA A 102 -0.39 11.63 10.33
CA ALA A 102 -0.40 11.34 11.78
C ALA A 102 -0.29 9.84 12.06
N LYS A 103 -1.00 8.99 11.30
CA LYS A 103 -0.93 7.53 11.43
C LYS A 103 0.48 7.01 11.19
N LEU A 104 1.12 7.46 10.11
CA LEU A 104 2.47 7.01 9.75
C LEU A 104 3.52 7.50 10.75
N GLN A 105 3.40 8.73 11.25
CA GLN A 105 4.28 9.26 12.29
C GLN A 105 4.12 8.46 13.60
N ALA A 106 2.90 8.18 14.03
CA ALA A 106 2.65 7.35 15.21
C ALA A 106 3.23 5.94 15.06
N TYR A 107 3.05 5.31 13.90
CA TYR A 107 3.67 4.02 13.59
C TYR A 107 5.19 4.08 13.70
N ALA A 108 5.82 5.07 13.08
CA ALA A 108 7.28 5.22 13.08
C ALA A 108 7.84 5.44 14.49
N GLN A 109 7.16 6.26 15.30
CA GLN A 109 7.57 6.49 16.70
C GLN A 109 7.48 5.22 17.55
N ALA A 110 6.43 4.44 17.37
CA ALA A 110 6.17 3.24 18.17
C ALA A 110 7.02 2.02 17.76
N ASN A 111 7.37 1.91 16.48
CA ASN A 111 7.89 0.67 15.91
C ASN A 111 9.29 0.78 15.27
N LEU A 112 9.79 2.00 15.02
CA LEU A 112 11.08 2.21 14.35
C LEU A 112 12.04 2.97 15.27
N PRO A 113 13.31 2.50 15.41
CA PRO A 113 14.34 3.29 16.05
C PRO A 113 14.60 4.59 15.26
N ASP A 114 15.07 5.64 15.92
CA ASP A 114 15.25 6.98 15.33
C ASP A 114 16.07 6.95 14.03
N GLY A 115 17.15 6.18 14.00
CA GLY A 115 18.01 6.05 12.82
C GLY A 115 17.38 5.28 11.62
N ALA A 116 16.20 4.67 11.81
CA ALA A 116 15.50 3.91 10.77
C ALA A 116 14.21 4.60 10.29
N ARG A 117 13.96 5.87 10.64
CA ARG A 117 12.73 6.62 10.29
C ARG A 117 12.78 7.35 8.96
N GLY A 118 13.93 7.37 8.27
CA GLY A 118 14.09 8.13 7.04
C GLY A 118 13.10 7.82 5.93
N ASP A 119 12.72 6.55 5.74
CA ASP A 119 11.67 6.17 4.78
C ASP A 119 10.28 6.69 5.21
N ALA A 120 9.97 6.69 6.51
CA ALA A 120 8.72 7.25 7.03
C ALA A 120 8.65 8.77 6.84
N ASP A 121 9.74 9.48 7.15
CA ASP A 121 9.83 10.94 6.95
C ASP A 121 9.68 11.31 5.48
N SER A 122 10.30 10.55 4.59
CA SER A 122 10.18 10.73 3.13
C SER A 122 8.74 10.48 2.66
N ALA A 123 8.08 9.46 3.18
CA ALA A 123 6.68 9.18 2.85
C ALA A 123 5.74 10.28 3.35
N VAL A 124 5.94 10.78 4.57
CA VAL A 124 5.19 11.93 5.13
C VAL A 124 5.35 13.16 4.24
N ALA A 125 6.56 13.50 3.84
CA ALA A 125 6.83 14.63 2.94
C ALA A 125 6.13 14.45 1.57
N GLY A 126 6.15 13.23 1.02
CA GLY A 126 5.47 12.89 -0.23
C GLY A 126 3.94 12.99 -0.14
N ILE A 127 3.36 12.56 0.98
CA ILE A 127 1.91 12.70 1.25
C ILE A 127 1.54 14.17 1.36
N ALA A 128 2.28 14.97 2.15
CA ALA A 128 2.05 16.40 2.31
C ALA A 128 2.14 17.15 0.97
N TRP A 129 3.12 16.82 0.14
CA TRP A 129 3.24 17.37 -1.21
C TRP A 129 2.03 17.01 -2.09
N ARG A 130 1.55 15.78 -2.05
CA ARG A 130 0.40 15.33 -2.85
C ARG A 130 -0.90 16.00 -2.41
N ILE A 131 -1.08 16.22 -1.11
CA ILE A 131 -2.19 17.02 -0.57
C ILE A 131 -2.13 18.44 -1.14
N LYS A 132 -0.98 19.11 -1.04
CA LYS A 132 -0.77 20.46 -1.58
C LYS A 132 -1.03 20.54 -3.09
N LEU A 133 -0.57 19.55 -3.85
CA LEU A 133 -0.83 19.45 -5.28
C LEU A 133 -2.33 19.44 -5.58
N ARG A 134 -3.08 18.59 -4.87
CA ARG A 134 -4.54 18.45 -5.07
C ARG A 134 -5.34 19.67 -4.62
N THR A 135 -4.96 20.31 -3.51
CA THR A 135 -5.74 21.41 -2.92
C THR A 135 -5.40 22.77 -3.50
N GLU A 136 -4.19 22.98 -3.98
CA GLU A 136 -3.72 24.28 -4.43
C GLU A 136 -3.38 24.31 -5.93
N ARG A 137 -2.61 23.33 -6.41
CA ARG A 137 -2.03 23.37 -7.76
C ARG A 137 -3.01 22.96 -8.85
N LEU A 138 -3.72 21.86 -8.67
CA LEU A 138 -4.72 21.41 -9.66
C LEU A 138 -5.86 22.41 -9.83
N PRO A 139 -6.49 22.97 -8.76
CA PRO A 139 -7.49 24.02 -8.91
C PRO A 139 -6.98 25.28 -9.61
N ALA A 140 -5.72 25.66 -9.37
CA ALA A 140 -5.12 26.80 -10.07
C ALA A 140 -4.95 26.56 -11.57
N ILE A 141 -4.58 25.33 -11.96
CA ILE A 141 -4.49 24.92 -13.36
C ILE A 141 -5.87 24.91 -14.01
N ASP A 142 -6.88 24.35 -13.36
CA ASP A 142 -8.26 24.30 -13.86
C ASP A 142 -8.81 25.73 -14.07
N ALA A 143 -8.58 26.65 -13.11
CA ALA A 143 -8.97 28.05 -13.25
C ALA A 143 -8.29 28.75 -14.42
N TRP A 144 -6.98 28.48 -14.65
CA TRP A 144 -6.23 29.00 -15.78
C TRP A 144 -6.77 28.47 -17.12
N LEU A 145 -7.02 27.17 -17.23
CA LEU A 145 -7.60 26.55 -18.43
C LEU A 145 -8.97 27.12 -18.76
N ALA A 146 -9.83 27.34 -17.78
CA ALA A 146 -11.15 27.95 -17.97
C ALA A 146 -11.06 29.35 -18.58
N GLN A 147 -10.04 30.15 -18.20
CA GLN A 147 -9.80 31.49 -18.75
C GLN A 147 -9.32 31.45 -20.22
N GLN A 148 -8.62 30.38 -20.64
CA GLN A 148 -8.15 30.25 -22.01
C GLN A 148 -9.24 29.77 -22.98
N SER A 149 -10.30 29.16 -22.46
CA SER A 149 -11.41 28.61 -23.24
C SER A 149 -12.56 29.61 -23.48
N SER A 150 -12.43 30.84 -22.96
CA SER A 150 -13.38 31.94 -23.13
C SER A 150 -12.92 32.93 -24.17
#